data_c0fc24cdeeb43d3672fd442ce7e9bded
#
_entry.id   c0fc24cdeeb43d3672fd442ce7e9bded
#
_cell.length_a   1.000
_cell.length_b   1.000
_cell.length_c   1.000
_cell.angle_alpha   90.00
_cell.angle_beta   90.00
_cell.angle_gamma   90.00
#
_symmetry.space_group_name_H-M   'P 1'
#
loop_
_entity.id
_entity.type
_entity.pdbx_description
1 polymer ?
#
loop_
_entity_poly.entity_id
_entity_poly.type
_entity_poly.pdbx_seq_one_letter_code
_entity_poly.pdbx_strand_id
1 'polypeptide(L)' 'MVVFYENAGMEGRLHSAITSKMLEEKLDKEFQIKVDKKNFKNFAPIKAIGKVTIDVVLYKDIIGKINIEIKEK' A
#
# COMPACT_ATOMS: atom_id res chain seq x y z
N MET A 1 4.42 -7.47 6.63
CA MET A 1 3.65 -7.40 5.36
C MET A 1 2.30 -6.77 5.62
N VAL A 2 1.90 -5.86 4.73
CA VAL A 2 0.59 -5.21 4.83
C VAL A 2 -0.36 -5.96 3.91
N VAL A 3 -1.51 -6.37 4.43
CA VAL A 3 -2.50 -7.11 3.65
C VAL A 3 -3.78 -6.29 3.53
N PHE A 4 -4.23 -6.11 2.30
CA PHE A 4 -5.52 -5.49 2.00
C PHE A 4 -6.47 -6.55 1.47
N TYR A 5 -7.71 -6.48 1.90
CA TYR A 5 -8.79 -7.31 1.38
C TYR A 5 -9.76 -6.41 0.63
N GLU A 6 -9.85 -6.60 -0.67
CA GLU A 6 -10.68 -5.75 -1.51
C GLU A 6 -11.54 -6.58 -2.46
N ASN A 7 -12.67 -6.03 -2.85
CA ASN A 7 -13.52 -6.66 -3.84
C ASN A 7 -12.88 -6.53 -5.21
N ALA A 8 -12.71 -7.64 -5.89
CA ALA A 8 -12.13 -7.66 -7.22
C ALA A 8 -13.16 -8.10 -8.24
N GLY A 9 -13.12 -7.48 -9.40
CA GLY A 9 -13.94 -7.87 -10.53
C GLY A 9 -13.24 -8.88 -11.42
N MET A 10 -13.60 -8.90 -12.68
CA MET A 10 -13.01 -9.81 -13.65
C MET A 10 -11.52 -9.54 -13.78
N GLU A 11 -10.74 -10.59 -13.96
CA GLU A 11 -9.29 -10.51 -14.16
C GLU A 11 -8.56 -9.91 -12.94
N GLY A 12 -9.17 -9.97 -11.76
CA GLY A 12 -8.52 -9.50 -10.56
C GLY A 12 -8.41 -7.99 -10.42
N ARG A 13 -9.17 -7.24 -11.21
CA ARG A 13 -9.17 -5.79 -11.12
C ARG A 13 -9.99 -5.31 -9.94
N LEU A 14 -9.44 -4.38 -9.18
CA LEU A 14 -10.14 -3.81 -8.05
C LEU A 14 -11.20 -2.81 -8.51
N HIS A 15 -12.33 -2.79 -7.79
CA HIS A 15 -13.37 -1.79 -8.06
C HIS A 15 -12.91 -0.39 -7.70
N SER A 16 -12.07 -0.28 -6.68
CA SER A 16 -11.49 0.99 -6.27
C SER A 16 -9.99 0.82 -6.09
N ALA A 17 -9.23 1.81 -6.57
CA ALA A 17 -7.79 1.76 -6.43
C ALA A 17 -7.38 1.95 -4.97
N ILE A 18 -6.30 1.30 -4.58
CA ILE A 18 -5.68 1.52 -3.28
C ILE A 18 -4.73 2.70 -3.41
N THR A 19 -5.01 3.76 -2.66
CA THR A 19 -4.26 5.00 -2.73
C THR A 19 -3.20 5.08 -1.64
N SER A 20 -2.28 6.03 -1.78
CA SER A 20 -1.26 6.27 -0.76
C SER A 20 -1.89 6.65 0.58
N LYS A 21 -3.02 7.36 0.55
CA LYS A 21 -3.72 7.71 1.78
C LYS A 21 -4.24 6.48 2.50
N MET A 22 -4.77 5.51 1.76
CA MET A 22 -5.24 4.26 2.36
C MET A 22 -4.10 3.49 2.99
N LEU A 23 -2.94 3.46 2.35
CA LEU A 23 -1.77 2.81 2.90
C LEU A 23 -1.28 3.52 4.14
N GLU A 24 -1.25 4.84 4.12
CA GLU A 24 -0.85 5.65 5.28
C GLU A 24 -1.75 5.35 6.48
N GLU A 25 -3.06 5.33 6.27
CA GLU A 25 -4.01 5.05 7.33
C GLU A 25 -3.87 3.62 7.86
N LYS A 26 -3.63 2.67 6.99
CA LYS A 26 -3.49 1.27 7.39
C LYS A 26 -2.23 1.06 8.23
N LEU A 27 -1.14 1.68 7.85
CA LEU A 27 0.09 1.60 8.61
C LEU A 27 -0.08 2.21 10.01
N ASP A 28 -0.81 3.32 10.09
CA ASP A 28 -1.07 3.96 11.37
C ASP A 28 -1.95 3.07 12.26
N LYS A 29 -3.02 2.51 11.72
CA LYS A 29 -3.97 1.73 12.50
C LYS A 29 -3.45 0.37 12.91
N GLU A 30 -2.81 -0.35 12.00
CA GLU A 30 -2.42 -1.73 12.26
C GLU A 30 -1.01 -1.88 12.78
N PHE A 31 -0.12 -1.01 12.39
CA PHE A 31 1.29 -1.11 12.75
C PHE A 31 1.76 0.05 13.62
N GLN A 32 0.90 1.02 13.85
CA GLN A 32 1.23 2.23 14.63
C GLN A 32 2.46 2.94 14.07
N ILE A 33 2.59 2.90 12.75
CA ILE A 33 3.65 3.58 12.03
C ILE A 33 3.06 4.81 11.37
N LYS A 34 3.55 5.97 11.75
CA LYS A 34 3.10 7.23 11.15
C LYS A 34 4.04 7.62 10.04
N VAL A 35 3.56 7.55 8.82
CA VAL A 35 4.32 7.92 7.63
C VAL A 35 3.48 8.87 6.80
N ASP A 36 4.10 9.95 6.33
CA ASP A 36 3.43 10.86 5.43
C ASP A 36 3.35 10.24 4.03
N LYS A 37 2.20 10.37 3.38
CA LYS A 37 2.03 9.83 2.03
C LYS A 37 3.05 10.40 1.04
N LYS A 38 3.62 11.56 1.33
CA LYS A 38 4.66 12.17 0.49
C LYS A 38 5.96 11.38 0.51
N ASN A 39 6.13 10.55 1.53
CA ASN A 39 7.35 9.77 1.69
C ASN A 39 7.34 8.46 0.91
N PHE A 40 6.22 8.12 0.30
CA PHE A 40 6.15 6.94 -0.57
C PHE A 40 6.76 7.27 -1.92
N LYS A 41 7.79 6.52 -2.29
CA LYS A 41 8.42 6.68 -3.60
C LYS A 41 7.87 5.68 -4.59
N ASN A 42 7.75 6.11 -5.84
CA ASN A 42 7.29 5.26 -6.93
C ASN A 42 5.92 4.63 -6.67
N PHE A 43 5.12 5.28 -5.84
CA PHE A 43 3.79 4.78 -5.54
C PHE A 43 2.83 5.14 -6.67
N ALA A 44 2.16 4.13 -7.18
CA ALA A 44 1.05 4.32 -8.10
C ALA A 44 -0.17 3.65 -7.49
N PRO A 45 -1.39 4.17 -7.76
CA PRO A 45 -2.59 3.52 -7.24
C PRO A 45 -2.65 2.05 -7.64
N ILE A 46 -2.93 1.19 -6.69
CA ILE A 46 -2.98 -0.26 -6.92
C ILE A 46 -4.39 -0.62 -7.37
N LYS A 47 -4.49 -1.20 -8.56
CA LYS A 47 -5.79 -1.51 -9.15
C LYS A 47 -6.04 -2.99 -9.36
N ALA A 48 -5.14 -3.85 -8.88
CA ALA A 48 -5.27 -5.28 -9.07
C ALA A 48 -4.81 -6.04 -7.83
N ILE A 49 -5.32 -7.26 -7.68
CA ILE A 49 -4.85 -8.12 -6.60
C ILE A 49 -3.43 -8.59 -6.91
N GLY A 50 -2.68 -8.92 -5.88
CA GLY A 50 -1.32 -9.37 -6.04
C GLY A 50 -0.40 -8.80 -4.98
N LYS A 51 0.89 -8.92 -5.21
CA LYS A 51 1.92 -8.45 -4.30
C LYS A 51 2.65 -7.26 -4.90
N VAL A 52 2.84 -6.23 -4.07
CA VAL A 52 3.53 -5.01 -4.49
C VAL A 52 4.52 -4.63 -3.40
N THR A 53 5.69 -4.16 -3.82
CA THR A 53 6.68 -3.61 -2.89
C THR A 53 6.80 -2.12 -3.14
N ILE A 54 6.70 -1.34 -2.06
CA ILE A 54 6.76 0.11 -2.14
C ILE A 54 7.93 0.62 -1.32
N ASP A 55 8.67 1.57 -1.90
CA ASP A 55 9.75 2.25 -1.20
C ASP A 55 9.20 3.43 -0.42
N VAL A 56 9.66 3.57 0.81
CA VAL A 56 9.25 4.65 1.68
C VAL A 56 10.48 5.33 2.26
N VAL A 57 10.51 6.65 2.24
CA VAL A 57 11.60 7.41 2.85
C VAL A 57 11.30 7.51 4.34
N LEU A 58 12.09 6.81 5.14
CA LEU A 58 11.91 6.77 6.59
C LEU A 58 12.63 7.91 7.29
N TYR A 59 13.82 8.25 6.79
CA TYR A 59 14.68 9.22 7.44
C TYR A 59 15.69 9.72 6.42
N LYS A 60 16.00 10.98 6.40
CA LYS A 60 16.97 11.60 5.47
C LYS A 60 17.23 10.78 4.19
N ASP A 61 18.23 9.89 4.22
CA ASP A 61 18.58 9.06 3.08
C ASP A 61 18.25 7.58 3.30
N ILE A 62 17.50 7.26 4.33
CA ILE A 62 17.14 5.87 4.62
C ILE A 62 15.82 5.54 3.96
N ILE A 63 15.86 4.57 3.06
CA ILE A 63 14.67 4.11 2.36
C ILE A 63 14.31 2.72 2.84
N GLY A 64 13.09 2.59 3.36
CA GLY A 64 12.56 1.29 3.75
C GLY A 64 11.68 0.72 2.67
N LYS A 65 11.48 -0.58 2.71
CA LYS A 65 10.58 -1.24 1.76
C LYS A 65 9.39 -1.82 2.51
N ILE A 66 8.22 -1.62 1.94
CA ILE A 66 6.98 -2.16 2.48
C ILE A 66 6.41 -3.16 1.49
N ASN A 67 6.23 -4.39 1.93
CA ASN A 67 5.60 -5.41 1.12
C ASN A 67 4.10 -5.38 1.37
N ILE A 68 3.34 -5.26 0.29
CA ILE A 68 1.89 -5.17 0.34
C ILE A 68 1.30 -6.32 -0.45
N GLU A 69 0.33 -6.98 0.12
CA GLU A 69 -0.41 -8.02 -0.57
C GLU A 69 -1.89 -7.64 -0.61
N ILE A 70 -2.46 -7.68 -1.79
CA ILE A 70 -3.88 -7.41 -2.00
C ILE A 70 -4.57 -8.73 -2.31
N LYS A 71 -5.51 -9.10 -1.46
CA LYS A 71 -6.27 -10.33 -1.62
C LYS A 71 -7.70 -10.03 -1.95
N GLU A 72 -8.35 -10.93 -2.67
CA GLU A 72 -9.76 -10.82 -2.94
C GLU A 72 -10.56 -11.08 -1.67
N LYS A 73 -11.54 -10.24 -1.48
CA LYS A 73 -12.41 -10.31 -0.31
C LYS A 73 -13.39 -11.46 -0.40
#